data_23b4bbd1285ad9f51e67cea7e7a20ec0
#
_entry.id   23b4bbd1285ad9f51e67cea7e7a20ec0
#
_cell.length_a   1.000
_cell.length_b   1.000
_cell.length_c   1.000
_cell.angle_alpha   90.00
_cell.angle_beta   90.00
_cell.angle_gamma   90.00
#
_symmetry.space_group_name_H-M   'P 1'
#
loop_
_entity.id
_entity.type
_entity.pdbx_description
1 polymer ?
#
loop_
_entity_poly.entity_id
_entity_poly.type
_entity_poly.pdbx_seq_one_letter_code
_entity_poly.pdbx_strand_id
1 'polypeptide(L)'
;IGNVSSAAAESISDLLIEMREKATAAMDPSIDSFSRSAYDADFKSLLEQLDVILTNAEFDGANLLNGSITNGIAFLADADATRTVTLGTQDMSISGAIITLATTASLGTATLAAGVVSAIRVSLDNVNQALANLGSDVKKMEAHRTFVSKLTDSLNTGVGNLVDADMAKESANLQALQVKQQLGVQALSIANAAPQTILSLFSG
;
A
#
# COMPACT_ATOMS: atom_id res chain seq x y z
N ILE A 1 -2.83 4.85 3.01
CA ILE A 1 -3.74 5.54 2.09
C ILE A 1 -4.89 4.61 1.70
N GLY A 2 -4.69 3.49 0.97
CA GLY A 2 -5.75 2.61 0.49
C GLY A 2 -6.73 2.14 1.58
N ASN A 3 -6.24 1.71 2.72
CA ASN A 3 -7.08 1.28 3.85
C ASN A 3 -7.91 2.43 4.44
N VAL A 4 -7.35 3.64 4.49
CA VAL A 4 -8.10 4.84 4.94
C VAL A 4 -9.22 5.16 3.96
N SER A 5 -8.92 5.15 2.66
CA SER A 5 -9.93 5.38 1.62
C SER A 5 -11.02 4.29 1.62
N SER A 6 -10.66 3.02 1.85
CA SER A 6 -11.66 1.94 1.95
C SER A 6 -12.57 2.12 3.16
N ALA A 7 -12.01 2.43 4.34
CA ALA A 7 -12.80 2.66 5.55
C ALA A 7 -13.73 3.88 5.42
N ALA A 8 -13.25 4.97 4.77
CA ALA A 8 -14.09 6.13 4.49
C ALA A 8 -15.21 5.79 3.50
N ALA A 9 -14.91 5.02 2.44
CA ALA A 9 -15.91 4.59 1.47
C ALA A 9 -16.97 3.65 2.07
N GLU A 10 -16.60 2.77 3.01
CA GLU A 10 -17.55 1.98 3.80
C GLU A 10 -18.46 2.87 4.64
N SER A 11 -17.90 3.87 5.34
CA SER A 11 -18.69 4.83 6.13
C SER A 11 -19.64 5.64 5.25
N ILE A 12 -19.22 6.01 4.02
CA ILE A 12 -20.07 6.69 3.04
C ILE A 12 -21.22 5.77 2.60
N SER A 13 -20.94 4.48 2.38
CA SER A 13 -21.98 3.50 2.05
C SER A 13 -23.03 3.40 3.16
N ASP A 14 -22.61 3.35 4.43
CA ASP A 14 -23.51 3.29 5.58
C ASP A 14 -24.38 4.55 5.69
N LEU A 15 -23.78 5.74 5.50
CA LEU A 15 -24.53 6.99 5.46
C LEU A 15 -25.55 7.04 4.33
N LEU A 16 -25.20 6.56 3.14
CA LEU A 16 -26.15 6.48 2.01
C LEU A 16 -27.32 5.55 2.31
N ILE A 17 -27.09 4.46 3.07
CA ILE A 17 -28.18 3.56 3.50
C ILE A 17 -29.10 4.30 4.46
N GLU A 18 -28.57 5.03 5.45
CA GLU A 18 -29.36 5.82 6.39
C GLU A 18 -30.14 6.95 5.68
N MET A 19 -29.46 7.66 4.76
CA MET A 19 -30.11 8.67 3.93
C MET A 19 -31.27 8.09 3.11
N ARG A 20 -31.10 6.87 2.56
CA ARG A 20 -32.16 6.17 1.82
C ARG A 20 -33.35 5.86 2.73
N GLU A 21 -33.15 5.48 3.96
CA GLU A 21 -34.22 5.24 4.92
C GLU A 21 -35.05 6.51 5.15
N LYS A 22 -34.37 7.65 5.42
CA LYS A 22 -35.05 8.94 5.58
C LYS A 22 -35.81 9.36 4.32
N ALA A 23 -35.19 9.22 3.16
CA ALA A 23 -35.83 9.54 1.88
C ALA A 23 -37.03 8.61 1.59
N THR A 24 -36.94 7.32 1.93
CA THR A 24 -38.05 6.38 1.76
C THR A 24 -39.23 6.74 2.69
N ALA A 25 -38.96 7.10 3.95
CA ALA A 25 -40.00 7.57 4.86
C ALA A 25 -40.67 8.85 4.35
N ALA A 26 -39.90 9.77 3.76
CA ALA A 26 -40.42 11.01 3.20
C ALA A 26 -41.24 10.84 1.89
N MET A 27 -41.14 9.67 1.23
CA MET A 27 -41.93 9.33 0.03
C MET A 27 -43.42 9.12 0.35
N ASP A 28 -43.77 8.77 1.57
CA ASP A 28 -45.15 8.49 1.94
C ASP A 28 -46.01 9.75 1.76
N PRO A 29 -47.03 9.71 0.86
CA PRO A 29 -47.87 10.86 0.63
C PRO A 29 -48.78 11.19 1.82
N SER A 30 -48.96 10.27 2.78
CA SER A 30 -49.84 10.43 3.93
C SER A 30 -49.20 11.19 5.09
N ILE A 31 -47.87 11.34 5.10
CA ILE A 31 -47.19 12.12 6.15
C ILE A 31 -47.47 13.62 5.99
N ASP A 32 -47.58 14.30 7.12
CA ASP A 32 -47.75 15.75 7.16
C ASP A 32 -46.46 16.48 6.75
N SER A 33 -46.63 17.76 6.43
CA SER A 33 -45.52 18.63 5.99
C SER A 33 -44.42 18.81 7.07
N PHE A 34 -44.81 18.81 8.34
CA PHE A 34 -43.88 18.96 9.45
C PHE A 34 -42.96 17.71 9.59
N SER A 35 -43.56 16.53 9.59
CA SER A 35 -42.82 15.27 9.62
C SER A 35 -41.89 15.11 8.40
N ARG A 36 -42.35 15.51 7.20
CA ARG A 36 -41.50 15.50 6.01
C ARG A 36 -40.33 16.48 6.11
N SER A 37 -40.57 17.67 6.70
CA SER A 37 -39.53 18.65 6.95
C SER A 37 -38.48 18.15 7.96
N ALA A 38 -38.88 17.35 8.96
CA ALA A 38 -37.97 16.73 9.89
C ALA A 38 -37.06 15.71 9.18
N TYR A 39 -37.62 14.84 8.32
CA TYR A 39 -36.83 13.91 7.50
C TYR A 39 -35.89 14.64 6.53
N ASP A 40 -36.31 15.77 5.96
CA ASP A 40 -35.44 16.60 5.10
C ASP A 40 -34.27 17.19 5.88
N ALA A 41 -34.51 17.65 7.12
CA ALA A 41 -33.45 18.16 7.99
C ALA A 41 -32.44 17.07 8.37
N ASP A 42 -32.92 15.88 8.78
CA ASP A 42 -32.08 14.71 9.06
C ASP A 42 -31.24 14.35 7.84
N PHE A 43 -31.88 14.27 6.67
CA PHE A 43 -31.22 13.93 5.40
C PHE A 43 -30.10 14.93 5.06
N LYS A 44 -30.34 16.22 5.22
CA LYS A 44 -29.33 17.26 4.98
C LYS A 44 -28.16 17.17 5.95
N SER A 45 -28.42 16.85 7.22
CA SER A 45 -27.37 16.60 8.20
C SER A 45 -26.49 15.42 7.82
N LEU A 46 -27.09 14.32 7.32
CA LEU A 46 -26.34 13.17 6.83
C LEU A 46 -25.53 13.51 5.57
N LEU A 47 -26.07 14.36 4.69
CA LEU A 47 -25.35 14.82 3.50
C LEU A 47 -24.13 15.68 3.87
N GLU A 48 -24.25 16.57 4.87
CA GLU A 48 -23.12 17.33 5.41
C GLU A 48 -22.07 16.41 6.04
N GLN A 49 -22.51 15.38 6.78
CA GLN A 49 -21.61 14.39 7.39
C GLN A 49 -20.85 13.58 6.33
N LEU A 50 -21.50 13.25 5.21
CA LEU A 50 -20.87 12.59 4.08
C LEU A 50 -19.75 13.46 3.49
N ASP A 51 -20.00 14.76 3.29
CA ASP A 51 -19.00 15.72 2.80
C ASP A 51 -17.80 15.84 3.75
N VAL A 52 -18.05 15.86 5.06
CA VAL A 52 -16.99 15.86 6.09
C VAL A 52 -16.14 14.60 6.01
N ILE A 53 -16.74 13.41 5.84
CA ILE A 53 -15.98 12.16 5.68
C ILE A 53 -15.13 12.20 4.41
N LEU A 54 -15.70 12.62 3.29
CA LEU A 54 -14.98 12.78 2.03
C LEU A 54 -13.76 13.68 2.14
N THR A 55 -13.94 14.83 2.79
CA THR A 55 -12.85 15.80 2.97
C THR A 55 -11.76 15.28 3.89
N ASN A 56 -12.14 14.57 4.96
CA ASN A 56 -11.20 14.04 5.95
C ASN A 56 -10.61 12.66 5.59
N ALA A 57 -11.02 12.05 4.48
CA ALA A 57 -10.47 10.77 4.00
C ALA A 57 -9.06 10.92 3.41
N GLU A 58 -8.20 11.66 4.11
CA GLU A 58 -6.84 12.00 3.70
C GLU A 58 -5.82 11.26 4.57
N PHE A 59 -4.74 10.83 3.96
CA PHE A 59 -3.58 10.30 4.64
C PHE A 59 -2.30 10.82 3.97
N ASP A 60 -1.45 11.48 4.74
CA ASP A 60 -0.18 12.07 4.26
C ASP A 60 -0.37 13.03 3.06
N GLY A 61 -1.39 13.89 3.14
CA GLY A 61 -1.72 14.86 2.09
C GLY A 61 -2.41 14.25 0.86
N ALA A 62 -2.74 12.97 0.86
CA ALA A 62 -3.36 12.29 -0.27
C ALA A 62 -4.78 11.81 0.06
N ASN A 63 -5.76 12.28 -0.72
CA ASN A 63 -7.15 11.84 -0.67
C ASN A 63 -7.54 11.26 -2.03
N LEU A 64 -7.95 9.97 -2.04
CA LEU A 64 -8.34 9.25 -3.26
C LEU A 64 -9.83 9.34 -3.58
N LEU A 65 -10.63 9.98 -2.68
CA LEU A 65 -12.09 9.95 -2.76
C LEU A 65 -12.70 11.31 -3.16
N ASN A 66 -11.97 12.40 -3.02
CA ASN A 66 -12.51 13.76 -3.22
C ASN A 66 -12.20 14.37 -4.60
N GLY A 67 -11.68 13.57 -5.53
CA GLY A 67 -11.34 14.05 -6.88
C GLY A 67 -10.09 14.92 -6.99
N SER A 68 -9.39 15.22 -5.89
CA SER A 68 -8.16 16.03 -5.92
C SER A 68 -7.01 15.36 -6.65
N ILE A 69 -6.97 14.03 -6.63
CA ILE A 69 -6.01 13.22 -7.36
C ILE A 69 -6.74 12.55 -8.52
N THR A 70 -6.33 12.80 -9.76
CA THR A 70 -7.01 12.30 -10.96
C THR A 70 -6.41 11.01 -11.54
N ASN A 71 -5.12 10.78 -11.33
CA ASN A 71 -4.40 9.66 -11.96
C ASN A 71 -4.01 8.54 -10.99
N GLY A 72 -4.51 8.58 -9.76
CA GLY A 72 -4.08 7.65 -8.72
C GLY A 72 -2.69 7.94 -8.17
N ILE A 73 -2.25 7.10 -7.24
CA ILE A 73 -0.92 7.19 -6.65
C ILE A 73 -0.10 6.01 -7.13
N ALA A 74 0.99 6.31 -7.84
CA ALA A 74 1.92 5.31 -8.36
C ALA A 74 3.04 5.07 -7.36
N PHE A 75 3.25 3.81 -7.00
CA PHE A 75 4.35 3.34 -6.16
C PHE A 75 5.37 2.59 -7.03
N LEU A 76 6.65 2.79 -6.77
CA LEU A 76 7.70 2.07 -7.48
C LEU A 76 7.59 0.57 -7.20
N ALA A 77 7.60 -0.22 -8.27
CA ALA A 77 7.47 -1.67 -8.21
C ALA A 77 8.83 -2.40 -8.34
N ASP A 78 9.85 -1.70 -8.82
CA ASP A 78 11.18 -2.23 -9.02
C ASP A 78 12.27 -1.24 -8.60
N ALA A 79 13.49 -1.74 -8.44
CA ALA A 79 14.64 -0.93 -8.04
C ALA A 79 15.10 0.05 -9.14
N ASP A 80 14.80 -0.27 -10.39
CA ASP A 80 15.20 0.52 -11.55
C ASP A 80 14.20 1.65 -11.89
N ALA A 81 13.12 1.78 -11.09
CA ALA A 81 12.05 2.76 -11.26
C ALA A 81 11.36 2.72 -12.64
N THR A 82 11.39 1.55 -13.31
CA THR A 82 10.81 1.35 -14.64
C THR A 82 9.35 0.92 -14.58
N ARG A 83 8.92 0.34 -13.47
CA ARG A 83 7.55 -0.17 -13.26
C ARG A 83 6.93 0.43 -11.98
N THR A 84 5.62 0.64 -12.06
CA THR A 84 4.83 1.15 -10.94
C THR A 84 3.62 0.26 -10.68
N VAL A 85 3.24 0.16 -9.42
CA VAL A 85 1.91 -0.32 -9.00
C VAL A 85 1.11 0.91 -8.62
N THR A 86 -0.06 1.09 -9.23
CA THR A 86 -0.90 2.26 -9.02
C THR A 86 -2.07 1.91 -8.14
N LEU A 87 -2.34 2.75 -7.15
CA LEU A 87 -3.56 2.78 -6.35
C LEU A 87 -4.50 3.77 -7.01
N GLY A 88 -5.61 3.26 -7.58
CA GLY A 88 -6.57 4.07 -8.34
C GLY A 88 -7.36 5.03 -7.45
N THR A 89 -7.82 6.12 -8.03
CA THR A 89 -8.76 7.05 -7.38
C THR A 89 -10.19 6.59 -7.61
N GLN A 90 -11.07 6.93 -6.66
CA GLN A 90 -12.51 6.71 -6.74
C GLN A 90 -13.18 8.02 -6.32
N ASP A 91 -13.39 8.92 -7.26
CA ASP A 91 -14.01 10.23 -6.97
C ASP A 91 -15.46 10.06 -6.51
N MET A 92 -15.67 10.13 -5.20
CA MET A 92 -16.97 10.04 -4.52
C MET A 92 -17.52 11.41 -4.15
N SER A 93 -17.04 12.49 -4.76
CA SER A 93 -17.59 13.83 -4.54
C SER A 93 -19.09 13.84 -4.83
N ILE A 94 -19.82 14.64 -4.04
CA ILE A 94 -21.27 14.80 -4.21
C ILE A 94 -21.56 15.43 -5.58
N SER A 95 -22.57 14.96 -6.27
CA SER A 95 -22.89 15.30 -7.67
C SER A 95 -21.85 14.79 -8.68
N GLY A 96 -20.97 13.88 -8.29
CA GLY A 96 -19.97 13.24 -9.14
C GLY A 96 -20.51 12.03 -9.89
N ALA A 97 -19.58 11.27 -10.48
CA ALA A 97 -19.92 10.07 -11.24
C ALA A 97 -20.31 8.90 -10.34
N ILE A 98 -19.72 8.80 -9.13
CA ILE A 98 -20.01 7.73 -8.18
C ILE A 98 -21.21 8.11 -7.32
N ILE A 99 -21.19 9.25 -6.66
CA ILE A 99 -22.31 9.77 -5.87
C ILE A 99 -23.10 10.74 -6.75
N THR A 100 -24.18 10.25 -7.34
CA THR A 100 -25.03 11.02 -8.27
C THR A 100 -26.02 11.93 -7.54
N LEU A 101 -25.99 11.96 -6.22
CA LEU A 101 -26.87 12.75 -5.38
C LEU A 101 -26.48 14.23 -5.51
N ALA A 102 -27.47 15.10 -5.78
CA ALA A 102 -27.24 16.54 -5.89
C ALA A 102 -26.96 17.16 -4.51
N THR A 103 -26.06 18.15 -4.45
CA THR A 103 -25.81 18.94 -3.24
C THR A 103 -27.06 19.69 -2.73
N THR A 104 -28.00 19.97 -3.62
CA THR A 104 -29.27 20.63 -3.33
C THR A 104 -30.43 19.64 -3.16
N ALA A 105 -30.16 18.34 -3.02
CA ALA A 105 -31.18 17.33 -2.84
C ALA A 105 -32.04 17.63 -1.60
N SER A 106 -33.34 17.46 -1.74
CA SER A 106 -34.33 17.77 -0.70
C SER A 106 -35.46 16.74 -0.72
N LEU A 107 -36.02 16.47 0.45
CA LEU A 107 -37.16 15.57 0.66
C LEU A 107 -38.48 16.34 0.83
N GLY A 108 -38.53 17.62 0.45
CA GLY A 108 -39.67 18.51 0.70
C GLY A 108 -41.02 18.07 0.08
N THR A 109 -40.99 17.19 -0.93
CA THR A 109 -42.20 16.55 -1.52
C THR A 109 -41.97 15.05 -1.74
N ALA A 110 -43.05 14.27 -1.78
CA ALA A 110 -42.95 12.82 -2.05
C ALA A 110 -42.28 12.53 -3.41
N THR A 111 -42.49 13.37 -4.42
CA THR A 111 -41.85 13.24 -5.74
C THR A 111 -40.35 13.50 -5.69
N LEU A 112 -39.90 14.54 -4.96
CA LEU A 112 -38.49 14.81 -4.76
C LEU A 112 -37.81 13.69 -3.97
N ALA A 113 -38.47 13.19 -2.91
CA ALA A 113 -37.98 12.06 -2.12
C ALA A 113 -37.81 10.79 -2.99
N ALA A 114 -38.73 10.51 -3.88
CA ALA A 114 -38.63 9.40 -4.83
C ALA A 114 -37.43 9.54 -5.78
N GLY A 115 -37.18 10.75 -6.27
CA GLY A 115 -35.99 11.05 -7.07
C GLY A 115 -34.68 10.85 -6.28
N VAL A 116 -34.66 11.29 -5.04
CA VAL A 116 -33.52 11.11 -4.12
C VAL A 116 -33.26 9.63 -3.84
N VAL A 117 -34.29 8.83 -3.56
CA VAL A 117 -34.17 7.36 -3.36
C VAL A 117 -33.56 6.71 -4.59
N SER A 118 -33.99 7.12 -5.79
CA SER A 118 -33.43 6.57 -7.03
C SER A 118 -31.94 6.94 -7.19
N ALA A 119 -31.58 8.21 -6.93
CA ALA A 119 -30.18 8.67 -6.99
C ALA A 119 -29.31 7.94 -5.95
N ILE A 120 -29.79 7.74 -4.72
CA ILE A 120 -29.05 7.00 -3.68
C ILE A 120 -28.84 5.54 -4.08
N ARG A 121 -29.82 4.88 -4.70
CA ARG A 121 -29.65 3.50 -5.19
C ARG A 121 -28.49 3.41 -6.18
N VAL A 122 -28.48 4.27 -7.18
CA VAL A 122 -27.41 4.33 -8.17
C VAL A 122 -26.06 4.63 -7.49
N SER A 123 -26.05 5.57 -6.55
CA SER A 123 -24.86 5.90 -5.79
C SER A 123 -24.33 4.71 -4.98
N LEU A 124 -25.20 3.93 -4.33
CA LEU A 124 -24.82 2.72 -3.59
C LEU A 124 -24.20 1.65 -4.49
N ASP A 125 -24.79 1.42 -5.67
CA ASP A 125 -24.25 0.46 -6.64
C ASP A 125 -22.86 0.91 -7.11
N ASN A 126 -22.68 2.20 -7.39
CA ASN A 126 -21.40 2.76 -7.79
C ASN A 126 -20.36 2.73 -6.65
N VAL A 127 -20.74 3.04 -5.40
CA VAL A 127 -19.86 2.98 -4.22
C VAL A 127 -19.42 1.54 -3.97
N ASN A 128 -20.30 0.55 -4.10
CA ASN A 128 -19.93 -0.86 -3.98
C ASN A 128 -18.90 -1.27 -5.04
N GLN A 129 -19.05 -0.80 -6.29
CA GLN A 129 -18.06 -1.03 -7.33
C GLN A 129 -16.73 -0.34 -7.02
N ALA A 130 -16.76 0.88 -6.51
CA ALA A 130 -15.58 1.62 -6.10
C ALA A 130 -14.85 0.94 -4.93
N LEU A 131 -15.58 0.40 -3.93
CA LEU A 131 -15.05 -0.41 -2.85
C LEU A 131 -14.36 -1.68 -3.37
N ALA A 132 -14.97 -2.36 -4.35
CA ALA A 132 -14.36 -3.53 -4.98
C ALA A 132 -13.05 -3.16 -5.71
N ASN A 133 -13.00 -2.02 -6.39
CA ASN A 133 -11.81 -1.52 -7.06
C ASN A 133 -10.70 -1.17 -6.05
N LEU A 134 -11.02 -0.41 -5.00
CA LEU A 134 -10.09 -0.07 -3.91
C LEU A 134 -9.54 -1.34 -3.22
N GLY A 135 -10.43 -2.29 -2.89
CA GLY A 135 -10.03 -3.56 -2.29
C GLY A 135 -9.13 -4.40 -3.18
N SER A 136 -9.37 -4.39 -4.50
CA SER A 136 -8.49 -5.05 -5.48
C SER A 136 -7.11 -4.39 -5.51
N ASP A 137 -7.06 -3.06 -5.52
CA ASP A 137 -5.81 -2.33 -5.57
C ASP A 137 -4.99 -2.49 -4.27
N VAL A 138 -5.65 -2.45 -3.12
CA VAL A 138 -5.02 -2.74 -1.82
C VAL A 138 -4.42 -4.15 -1.82
N LYS A 139 -5.16 -5.17 -2.29
CA LYS A 139 -4.65 -6.54 -2.40
C LYS A 139 -3.45 -6.66 -3.34
N LYS A 140 -3.46 -5.95 -4.48
CA LYS A 140 -2.29 -5.89 -5.39
C LYS A 140 -1.06 -5.32 -4.69
N MET A 141 -1.25 -4.25 -3.91
CA MET A 141 -0.17 -3.63 -3.13
C MET A 141 0.38 -4.58 -2.05
N GLU A 142 -0.49 -5.28 -1.33
CA GLU A 142 -0.09 -6.26 -0.32
C GLU A 142 0.66 -7.44 -0.94
N ALA A 143 0.17 -7.97 -2.05
CA ALA A 143 0.84 -9.04 -2.79
C ALA A 143 2.22 -8.59 -3.28
N HIS A 144 2.32 -7.37 -3.83
CA HIS A 144 3.59 -6.81 -4.26
C HIS A 144 4.57 -6.63 -3.09
N ARG A 145 4.11 -6.08 -1.96
CA ARG A 145 4.91 -5.94 -0.75
C ARG A 145 5.44 -7.29 -0.26
N THR A 146 4.58 -8.31 -0.25
CA THR A 146 4.97 -9.66 0.13
C THR A 146 6.01 -10.24 -0.82
N PHE A 147 5.85 -10.02 -2.13
CA PHE A 147 6.83 -10.43 -3.13
C PHE A 147 8.19 -9.76 -2.91
N VAL A 148 8.20 -8.43 -2.73
CA VAL A 148 9.43 -7.66 -2.48
C VAL A 148 10.14 -8.14 -1.21
N SER A 149 9.40 -8.41 -0.13
CA SER A 149 9.97 -8.96 1.10
C SER A 149 10.67 -10.30 0.85
N LYS A 150 9.98 -11.24 0.19
CA LYS A 150 10.56 -12.56 -0.16
C LYS A 150 11.77 -12.45 -1.09
N LEU A 151 11.73 -11.51 -2.04
CA LEU A 151 12.85 -11.25 -2.94
C LEU A 151 14.06 -10.72 -2.15
N THR A 152 13.85 -9.80 -1.24
CA THR A 152 14.90 -9.24 -0.38
C THR A 152 15.53 -10.34 0.48
N ASP A 153 14.72 -11.22 1.10
CA ASP A 153 15.21 -12.33 1.89
C ASP A 153 16.05 -13.32 1.04
N SER A 154 15.57 -13.59 -0.17
CA SER A 154 16.30 -14.48 -1.11
C SER A 154 17.63 -13.85 -1.55
N LEU A 155 17.64 -12.56 -1.85
CA LEU A 155 18.84 -11.83 -2.23
C LEU A 155 19.84 -11.78 -1.06
N ASN A 156 19.39 -11.50 0.14
CA ASN A 156 20.24 -11.50 1.35
C ASN A 156 20.85 -12.89 1.60
N THR A 157 20.07 -13.95 1.43
CA THR A 157 20.56 -15.33 1.53
C THR A 157 21.58 -15.63 0.43
N GLY A 158 21.29 -15.22 -0.80
CA GLY A 158 22.21 -15.40 -1.93
C GLY A 158 23.54 -14.66 -1.73
N VAL A 159 23.48 -13.40 -1.31
CA VAL A 159 24.68 -12.60 -0.96
C VAL A 159 25.45 -13.23 0.19
N GLY A 160 24.74 -13.68 1.25
CA GLY A 160 25.36 -14.35 2.38
C GLY A 160 26.15 -15.61 1.93
N ASN A 161 25.52 -16.45 1.12
CA ASN A 161 26.17 -17.67 0.60
C ASN A 161 27.40 -17.37 -0.27
N LEU A 162 27.35 -16.29 -1.07
CA LEU A 162 28.51 -15.86 -1.89
C LEU A 162 29.65 -15.33 -1.03
N VAL A 163 29.34 -14.52 -0.03
CA VAL A 163 30.32 -13.97 0.92
C VAL A 163 30.95 -15.08 1.73
N ASP A 164 30.16 -16.02 2.26
CA ASP A 164 30.67 -17.17 3.02
C ASP A 164 31.57 -18.08 2.17
N ALA A 165 31.20 -18.30 0.90
CA ALA A 165 32.04 -19.07 -0.02
C ALA A 165 33.38 -18.39 -0.32
N ASP A 166 33.38 -17.06 -0.47
CA ASP A 166 34.60 -16.28 -0.72
C ASP A 166 35.50 -16.23 0.53
N MET A 167 34.91 -16.10 1.72
CA MET A 167 35.63 -16.17 3.00
C MET A 167 36.26 -17.54 3.25
N ALA A 168 35.56 -18.64 2.92
CA ALA A 168 36.10 -19.99 3.02
C ALA A 168 37.30 -20.19 2.09
N LYS A 169 37.22 -19.70 0.84
CA LYS A 169 38.30 -19.72 -0.13
C LYS A 169 39.51 -18.91 0.34
N GLU A 170 39.25 -17.69 0.86
CA GLU A 170 40.31 -16.82 1.37
C GLU A 170 40.98 -17.41 2.61
N SER A 171 40.22 -18.03 3.52
CA SER A 171 40.78 -18.75 4.68
C SER A 171 41.67 -19.93 4.24
N ALA A 172 41.25 -20.68 3.21
CA ALA A 172 42.10 -21.77 2.66
C ALA A 172 43.36 -21.20 2.02
N ASN A 173 43.30 -20.07 1.32
CA ASN A 173 44.47 -19.40 0.74
C ASN A 173 45.44 -18.90 1.83
N LEU A 174 44.91 -18.30 2.91
CA LEU A 174 45.69 -17.84 4.04
C LEU A 174 46.41 -19.01 4.73
N GLN A 175 45.72 -20.13 4.96
CA GLN A 175 46.35 -21.34 5.51
C GLN A 175 47.49 -21.88 4.59
N ALA A 176 47.22 -21.91 3.27
CA ALA A 176 48.21 -22.37 2.30
C ALA A 176 49.47 -21.42 2.29
N LEU A 177 49.27 -20.10 2.41
CA LEU A 177 50.34 -19.14 2.50
C LEU A 177 51.14 -19.29 3.80
N GLN A 178 50.48 -19.53 4.93
CA GLN A 178 51.13 -19.76 6.22
C GLN A 178 52.00 -21.04 6.17
N VAL A 179 51.48 -22.14 5.58
CA VAL A 179 52.25 -23.37 5.38
C VAL A 179 53.46 -23.12 4.45
N LYS A 180 53.28 -22.40 3.34
CA LYS A 180 54.37 -22.02 2.44
C LYS A 180 55.42 -21.17 3.13
N GLN A 181 55.03 -20.24 3.99
CA GLN A 181 55.95 -19.41 4.79
C GLN A 181 56.76 -20.29 5.78
N GLN A 182 56.08 -21.19 6.48
CA GLN A 182 56.75 -22.11 7.41
C GLN A 182 57.76 -23.03 6.69
N LEU A 183 57.35 -23.59 5.52
CA LEU A 183 58.26 -24.41 4.69
C LEU A 183 59.43 -23.58 4.14
N GLY A 184 59.19 -22.32 3.75
CA GLY A 184 60.25 -21.40 3.31
C GLY A 184 61.28 -21.10 4.41
N VAL A 185 60.81 -20.84 5.62
CA VAL A 185 61.73 -20.62 6.79
C VAL A 185 62.51 -21.90 7.08
N GLN A 186 61.87 -23.07 7.01
CA GLN A 186 62.53 -24.33 7.25
C GLN A 186 63.55 -24.70 6.15
N ALA A 187 63.22 -24.42 4.90
CA ALA A 187 64.14 -24.55 3.77
C ALA A 187 65.35 -23.61 3.87
N LEU A 188 65.13 -22.36 4.27
CA LEU A 188 66.22 -21.41 4.55
C LEU A 188 67.11 -21.84 5.71
N SER A 189 66.50 -22.39 6.78
CA SER A 189 67.26 -22.93 7.91
C SER A 189 68.14 -24.10 7.48
N ILE A 190 67.63 -25.04 6.67
CA ILE A 190 68.41 -26.13 6.12
C ILE A 190 69.52 -25.65 5.16
N ALA A 191 69.19 -24.70 4.28
CA ALA A 191 70.15 -24.11 3.35
C ALA A 191 71.31 -23.37 4.06
N ASN A 192 71.03 -22.70 5.20
CA ASN A 192 72.01 -22.01 6.01
C ASN A 192 72.85 -23.01 6.89
N ALA A 193 72.30 -24.19 7.22
CA ALA A 193 73.03 -25.21 7.96
C ALA A 193 74.05 -25.98 7.08
N ALA A 194 73.79 -26.09 5.78
CA ALA A 194 74.69 -26.83 4.86
C ALA A 194 76.13 -26.24 4.79
N PRO A 195 76.36 -24.92 4.72
CA PRO A 195 77.69 -24.36 4.75
C PRO A 195 78.44 -24.59 6.08
N GLN A 196 77.68 -24.63 7.22
CA GLN A 196 78.30 -24.81 8.54
C GLN A 196 78.83 -26.25 8.73
N THR A 197 78.13 -27.25 8.15
CA THR A 197 78.59 -28.65 8.14
C THR A 197 79.87 -28.81 7.28
N ILE A 198 79.97 -28.08 6.16
CA ILE A 198 81.18 -28.07 5.32
C ILE A 198 82.35 -27.38 6.06
N LEU A 199 82.12 -26.27 6.74
CA LEU A 199 83.11 -25.54 7.50
C LEU A 199 83.67 -26.40 8.67
N SER A 200 82.84 -27.15 9.33
CA SER A 200 83.24 -28.06 10.41
C SER A 200 84.13 -29.26 9.93
N LEU A 201 83.96 -29.64 8.63
CA LEU A 201 84.84 -30.66 8.04
C LEU A 201 86.24 -30.13 7.67
N PHE A 202 86.40 -28.80 7.47
CA PHE A 202 87.69 -28.18 7.13
C PHE A 202 88.39 -27.55 8.33
N SER A 203 87.80 -27.54 9.53
CA SER A 203 88.34 -26.93 10.76
C SER A 203 88.75 -28.00 11.79
N GLY A 204 88.82 -29.27 11.42
CA GLY A 204 89.32 -30.38 12.27
C GLY A 204 90.68 -30.81 11.91
#